data_f1e33e56b91a6c0cb3b2d54e2b972c59
#
_entry.id   f1e33e56b91a6c0cb3b2d54e2b972c59
#
_cell.length_a   1.000
_cell.length_b   1.000
_cell.length_c   1.000
_cell.angle_alpha   90.00
_cell.angle_beta   90.00
_cell.angle_gamma   90.00
#
_symmetry.space_group_name_H-M   'P 1'
#
loop_
_entity.id
_entity.type
_entity.pdbx_description
1 polymer ?
#
loop_
_entity_poly.entity_id
_entity_poly.type
_entity_poly.pdbx_seq_one_letter_code
_entity_poly.pdbx_strand_id
1 'polypeptide(L)'
;MQLKYLPSFVKRRGRITKRQSKALEQLDNFLVTDVNDISEALKNYSSCHLEIGFGNAKHLCKEAKLNKDTLYVGSEVYLSGIGSLIASIIEEGIQNIRIYDQDIRLLLDNKPKEVFDKVVIICPDPWPKEKHHKRRLINDEFLSIVKRTMKNDSEIYISTDWENYAESICDSFDRSDFVIKENLKKKNDFSKFEERGIKEGRRIYEFNYIKK
;
A
#
# COMPACT_ATOMS: atom_id res chain seq x y z
N MET A 1 10.29 -24.03 5.27
CA MET A 1 9.11 -23.62 4.49
C MET A 1 9.56 -22.71 3.36
N GLN A 2 9.33 -23.07 2.11
CA GLN A 2 9.73 -22.27 0.96
C GLN A 2 8.75 -21.09 0.85
N LEU A 3 9.28 -19.84 0.80
CA LEU A 3 8.44 -18.65 0.62
C LEU A 3 7.87 -18.65 -0.80
N LYS A 4 6.56 -18.38 -0.95
CA LYS A 4 5.91 -18.27 -2.27
C LYS A 4 6.51 -17.11 -3.10
N TYR A 5 6.86 -16.02 -2.45
CA TYR A 5 7.45 -14.83 -3.07
C TYR A 5 8.80 -14.48 -2.44
N LEU A 6 9.71 -13.98 -3.25
CA LEU A 6 10.93 -13.35 -2.75
C LEU A 6 10.53 -12.06 -2.00
N PRO A 7 10.88 -11.88 -0.71
CA PRO A 7 10.44 -10.70 0.04
C PRO A 7 10.86 -9.38 -0.63
N SER A 8 9.88 -8.50 -0.86
CA SER A 8 10.07 -7.15 -1.40
C SER A 8 10.43 -6.13 -0.32
N PHE A 9 10.54 -6.57 0.91
CA PHE A 9 10.82 -5.76 2.10
C PHE A 9 11.88 -6.45 2.98
N VAL A 10 12.48 -5.67 3.88
CA VAL A 10 13.41 -6.19 4.90
C VAL A 10 12.74 -6.08 6.26
N LYS A 11 12.37 -7.20 6.88
CA LYS A 11 11.85 -7.18 8.26
C LYS A 11 12.94 -6.67 9.21
N ARG A 12 12.88 -5.39 9.58
CA ARG A 12 13.74 -4.81 10.61
C ARG A 12 13.03 -4.88 11.96
N ARG A 13 13.73 -5.34 13.00
CA ARG A 13 13.26 -5.20 14.38
C ARG A 13 13.47 -3.75 14.80
N GLY A 14 12.51 -2.87 14.48
CA GLY A 14 12.49 -1.51 14.97
C GLY A 14 12.12 -1.45 16.45
N ARG A 15 12.53 -0.38 17.14
CA ARG A 15 12.08 -0.10 18.51
C ARG A 15 10.58 0.20 18.48
N ILE A 16 9.80 -0.50 19.30
CA ILE A 16 8.37 -0.28 19.49
C ILE A 16 8.20 0.58 20.75
N THR A 17 7.45 1.66 20.67
CA THR A 17 7.11 2.53 21.81
C THR A 17 6.04 1.88 22.67
N LYS A 18 5.89 2.33 23.94
CA LYS A 18 4.81 1.85 24.84
C LYS A 18 3.42 2.07 24.22
N ARG A 19 3.19 3.22 23.56
CA ARG A 19 1.94 3.52 22.85
C ARG A 19 1.65 2.49 21.76
N GLN A 20 2.62 2.19 20.91
CA GLN A 20 2.50 1.18 19.85
C GLN A 20 2.29 -0.22 20.41
N SER A 21 3.03 -0.60 21.45
CA SER A 21 2.90 -1.94 22.07
C SER A 21 1.49 -2.16 22.63
N LYS A 22 0.94 -1.17 23.36
CA LYS A 22 -0.43 -1.23 23.86
C LYS A 22 -1.48 -1.31 22.74
N ALA A 23 -1.26 -0.56 21.66
CA ALA A 23 -2.16 -0.59 20.51
C ALA A 23 -2.13 -1.95 19.80
N LEU A 24 -0.98 -2.58 19.69
CA LEU A 24 -0.83 -3.91 19.05
C LEU A 24 -1.61 -5.03 19.77
N GLU A 25 -1.95 -4.86 21.06
CA GLU A 25 -2.83 -5.80 21.79
C GLU A 25 -4.26 -5.84 21.20
N GLN A 26 -4.62 -4.84 20.40
CA GLN A 26 -5.92 -4.75 19.72
C GLN A 26 -5.85 -5.13 18.23
N LEU A 27 -4.74 -5.65 17.75
CA LEU A 27 -4.51 -5.92 16.31
C LEU A 27 -5.60 -6.80 15.71
N ASP A 28 -6.00 -7.86 16.40
CA ASP A 28 -6.98 -8.84 15.92
C ASP A 28 -8.34 -8.21 15.58
N ASN A 29 -8.70 -7.08 16.20
CA ASN A 29 -9.95 -6.37 15.91
C ASN A 29 -9.97 -5.70 14.52
N PHE A 30 -8.81 -5.53 13.91
CA PHE A 30 -8.64 -4.80 12.65
C PHE A 30 -8.13 -5.67 11.51
N LEU A 31 -7.63 -6.90 11.82
CA LEU A 31 -7.05 -7.78 10.81
C LEU A 31 -8.07 -8.26 9.79
N VAL A 32 -7.61 -8.33 8.54
CA VAL A 32 -8.21 -9.13 7.48
C VAL A 32 -7.23 -10.25 7.12
N THR A 33 -7.73 -11.44 6.86
CA THR A 33 -6.93 -12.63 6.55
C THR A 33 -7.04 -13.05 5.09
N ASP A 34 -8.16 -12.72 4.46
CA ASP A 34 -8.39 -12.96 3.03
C ASP A 34 -9.30 -11.87 2.39
N VAL A 35 -9.54 -11.99 1.10
CA VAL A 35 -10.34 -11.03 0.34
C VAL A 35 -11.84 -11.12 0.71
N ASN A 36 -12.31 -12.23 1.28
CA ASN A 36 -13.71 -12.34 1.72
C ASN A 36 -13.96 -11.47 2.95
N ASP A 37 -13.00 -11.38 3.88
CA ASP A 37 -13.08 -10.46 5.04
C ASP A 37 -13.25 -9.01 4.56
N ILE A 38 -12.50 -8.64 3.51
CA ILE A 38 -12.60 -7.30 2.88
C ILE A 38 -13.98 -7.13 2.24
N SER A 39 -14.45 -8.14 1.51
CA SER A 39 -15.77 -8.11 0.84
C SER A 39 -16.91 -8.00 1.84
N GLU A 40 -16.80 -8.64 3.00
CA GLU A 40 -17.79 -8.54 4.07
C GLU A 40 -17.80 -7.15 4.70
N ALA A 41 -16.61 -6.62 5.03
CA ALA A 41 -16.50 -5.27 5.57
C ALA A 41 -17.00 -4.21 4.57
N LEU A 42 -16.74 -4.40 3.28
CA LEU A 42 -17.13 -3.48 2.21
C LEU A 42 -18.65 -3.28 2.08
N LYS A 43 -19.48 -4.22 2.56
CA LYS A 43 -20.95 -4.06 2.51
C LYS A 43 -21.48 -2.78 3.16
N ASN A 44 -20.70 -2.19 4.07
CA ASN A 44 -21.05 -0.97 4.78
C ASN A 44 -20.43 0.31 4.14
N TYR A 45 -19.77 0.18 2.99
CA TYR A 45 -19.05 1.28 2.33
C TYR A 45 -19.32 1.29 0.83
N SER A 46 -19.18 2.46 0.20
CA SER A 46 -19.42 2.64 -1.23
C SER A 46 -18.20 2.28 -2.10
N SER A 47 -17.01 2.30 -1.53
CA SER A 47 -15.73 2.02 -2.23
C SER A 47 -14.70 1.40 -1.30
N CYS A 48 -13.67 0.79 -1.87
CA CYS A 48 -12.56 0.17 -1.14
C CYS A 48 -11.22 0.58 -1.71
N HIS A 49 -10.36 1.16 -0.88
CA HIS A 49 -9.00 1.55 -1.26
C HIS A 49 -7.97 0.69 -0.52
N LEU A 50 -6.90 0.30 -1.23
CA LEU A 50 -5.76 -0.42 -0.67
C LEU A 50 -4.54 0.50 -0.63
N GLU A 51 -3.91 0.66 0.54
CA GLU A 51 -2.60 1.31 0.67
C GLU A 51 -1.54 0.28 1.06
N ILE A 52 -0.53 0.09 0.20
CA ILE A 52 0.54 -0.88 0.40
C ILE A 52 1.78 -0.20 0.95
N GLY A 53 2.26 -0.64 2.13
CA GLY A 53 3.41 -0.05 2.80
C GLY A 53 3.08 1.30 3.45
N PHE A 54 1.99 1.39 4.21
CA PHE A 54 1.52 2.66 4.80
C PHE A 54 2.49 3.30 5.82
N GLY A 55 3.56 2.60 6.22
CA GLY A 55 4.62 3.12 7.07
C GLY A 55 4.11 3.70 8.40
N ASN A 56 4.16 5.03 8.57
CA ASN A 56 3.66 5.71 9.79
C ASN A 56 2.16 6.01 9.78
N ALA A 57 1.44 5.54 8.79
CA ALA A 57 0.00 5.63 8.62
C ALA A 57 -0.61 7.05 8.47
N LYS A 58 0.20 8.10 8.36
CA LYS A 58 -0.31 9.47 8.25
C LYS A 58 -1.25 9.66 7.06
N HIS A 59 -0.84 9.18 5.88
CA HIS A 59 -1.64 9.28 4.65
C HIS A 59 -2.94 8.50 4.80
N LEU A 60 -2.84 7.23 5.19
CA LEU A 60 -3.99 6.33 5.36
C LEU A 60 -5.03 6.89 6.35
N CYS A 61 -4.58 7.33 7.53
CA CYS A 61 -5.48 7.93 8.54
C CYS A 61 -6.15 9.22 8.03
N LYS A 62 -5.39 10.07 7.32
CA LYS A 62 -5.92 11.31 6.75
C LYS A 62 -7.04 11.02 5.75
N GLU A 63 -6.77 10.13 4.78
CA GLU A 63 -7.74 9.75 3.76
C GLU A 63 -8.99 9.10 4.36
N ALA A 64 -8.82 8.20 5.33
CA ALA A 64 -9.94 7.52 5.99
C ALA A 64 -10.84 8.49 6.77
N LYS A 65 -10.28 9.54 7.37
CA LYS A 65 -11.07 10.56 8.07
C LYS A 65 -11.85 11.47 7.12
N LEU A 66 -11.29 11.76 5.96
CA LEU A 66 -11.93 12.63 4.96
C LEU A 66 -13.02 11.90 4.18
N ASN A 67 -12.90 10.58 3.98
CA ASN A 67 -13.78 9.80 3.13
C ASN A 67 -14.39 8.64 3.92
N LYS A 68 -15.38 8.94 4.75
CA LYS A 68 -15.98 7.98 5.69
C LYS A 68 -16.76 6.85 5.01
N ASP A 69 -17.22 7.07 3.78
CA ASP A 69 -17.95 6.09 2.98
C ASP A 69 -17.03 5.14 2.19
N THR A 70 -15.70 5.29 2.36
CA THR A 70 -14.69 4.44 1.76
C THR A 70 -14.07 3.54 2.80
N LEU A 71 -14.02 2.22 2.54
CA LEU A 71 -13.23 1.27 3.30
C LEU A 71 -11.77 1.37 2.89
N TYR A 72 -10.88 1.51 3.85
CA TYR A 72 -9.45 1.49 3.63
C TYR A 72 -8.85 0.18 4.13
N VAL A 73 -8.05 -0.47 3.29
CA VAL A 73 -7.23 -1.62 3.67
C VAL A 73 -5.78 -1.17 3.65
N GLY A 74 -5.14 -1.16 4.81
CA GLY A 74 -3.72 -0.86 4.93
C GLY A 74 -2.89 -2.14 5.01
N SER A 75 -1.88 -2.30 4.16
CA SER A 75 -0.93 -3.40 4.26
C SER A 75 0.43 -2.90 4.72
N GLU A 76 0.96 -3.50 5.79
CA GLU A 76 2.28 -3.19 6.34
C GLU A 76 2.85 -4.40 7.09
N VAL A 77 4.18 -4.58 7.04
CA VAL A 77 4.87 -5.70 7.69
C VAL A 77 5.66 -5.29 8.92
N TYR A 78 5.80 -3.99 9.16
CA TYR A 78 6.51 -3.44 10.32
C TYR A 78 5.56 -3.19 11.49
N LEU A 79 5.76 -3.92 12.58
CA LEU A 79 4.93 -3.80 13.78
C LEU A 79 4.86 -2.37 14.33
N SER A 80 5.93 -1.57 14.20
CA SER A 80 5.90 -0.17 14.62
C SER A 80 4.95 0.68 13.79
N GLY A 81 4.84 0.43 12.49
CA GLY A 81 3.86 1.07 11.61
C GLY A 81 2.44 0.66 11.96
N ILE A 82 2.22 -0.65 12.07
CA ILE A 82 0.92 -1.22 12.46
C ILE A 82 0.47 -0.68 13.82
N GLY A 83 1.35 -0.70 14.84
CA GLY A 83 1.04 -0.14 16.16
C GLY A 83 0.75 1.37 16.12
N SER A 84 1.41 2.14 15.24
CA SER A 84 1.08 3.56 15.03
C SER A 84 -0.31 3.74 14.44
N LEU A 85 -0.67 2.93 13.44
CA LEU A 85 -1.98 2.98 12.81
C LEU A 85 -3.09 2.66 13.81
N ILE A 86 -2.98 1.54 14.52
CA ILE A 86 -3.99 1.12 15.52
C ILE A 86 -4.15 2.17 16.60
N ALA A 87 -3.05 2.72 17.12
CA ALA A 87 -3.12 3.78 18.10
C ALA A 87 -3.88 5.01 17.59
N SER A 88 -3.64 5.42 16.34
CA SER A 88 -4.38 6.52 15.71
C SER A 88 -5.85 6.18 15.46
N ILE A 89 -6.17 4.95 15.05
CA ILE A 89 -7.55 4.47 14.89
C ILE A 89 -8.32 4.62 16.21
N ILE A 90 -7.73 4.18 17.33
CA ILE A 90 -8.37 4.22 18.65
C ILE A 90 -8.50 5.67 19.13
N GLU A 91 -7.44 6.45 19.08
CA GLU A 91 -7.40 7.82 19.58
C GLU A 91 -8.30 8.77 18.80
N GLU A 92 -8.44 8.56 17.50
CA GLU A 92 -9.17 9.43 16.60
C GLU A 92 -10.57 8.89 16.19
N GLY A 93 -10.94 7.69 16.69
CA GLY A 93 -12.24 7.07 16.45
C GLY A 93 -12.49 6.69 14.99
N ILE A 94 -11.45 6.29 14.26
CA ILE A 94 -11.54 5.92 12.84
C ILE A 94 -12.13 4.51 12.73
N GLN A 95 -13.19 4.31 11.93
CA GLN A 95 -13.92 3.04 11.87
C GLN A 95 -13.73 2.29 10.54
N ASN A 96 -13.33 2.99 9.50
CA ASN A 96 -13.28 2.50 8.11
C ASN A 96 -11.90 2.04 7.68
N ILE A 97 -11.08 1.49 8.59
CA ILE A 97 -9.77 0.91 8.28
C ILE A 97 -9.73 -0.57 8.67
N ARG A 98 -9.11 -1.38 7.81
CA ARG A 98 -8.71 -2.77 8.07
C ARG A 98 -7.22 -2.92 7.77
N ILE A 99 -6.59 -3.95 8.36
CA ILE A 99 -5.13 -4.13 8.31
C ILE A 99 -4.80 -5.53 7.81
N TYR A 100 -3.82 -5.60 6.92
CA TYR A 100 -3.14 -6.84 6.56
C TYR A 100 -1.67 -6.74 6.93
N ASP A 101 -1.16 -7.67 7.73
CA ASP A 101 0.15 -7.58 8.41
C ASP A 101 1.24 -8.47 7.80
N GLN A 102 0.99 -9.05 6.62
CA GLN A 102 1.91 -9.93 5.92
C GLN A 102 2.25 -9.40 4.52
N ASP A 103 2.98 -10.20 3.73
CA ASP A 103 3.24 -9.88 2.33
C ASP A 103 1.93 -9.77 1.56
N ILE A 104 1.62 -8.59 1.09
CA ILE A 104 0.34 -8.29 0.43
C ILE A 104 0.04 -9.22 -0.75
N ARG A 105 1.07 -9.72 -1.45
CA ARG A 105 0.88 -10.65 -2.56
C ARG A 105 0.20 -11.95 -2.14
N LEU A 106 0.38 -12.37 -0.88
CA LEU A 106 -0.30 -13.56 -0.34
C LEU A 106 -1.82 -13.34 -0.24
N LEU A 107 -2.23 -12.13 0.17
CA LEU A 107 -3.65 -11.76 0.20
C LEU A 107 -4.24 -11.68 -1.21
N LEU A 108 -3.59 -10.90 -2.08
CA LEU A 108 -4.10 -10.59 -3.41
C LEU A 108 -4.15 -11.80 -4.35
N ASP A 109 -3.26 -12.78 -4.15
CA ASP A 109 -3.19 -13.99 -4.99
C ASP A 109 -4.00 -15.18 -4.42
N ASN A 110 -4.52 -15.05 -3.21
CA ASN A 110 -5.37 -16.07 -2.59
C ASN A 110 -6.84 -15.84 -2.93
N LYS A 111 -7.36 -16.56 -3.92
CA LYS A 111 -8.76 -16.45 -4.40
C LYS A 111 -9.10 -14.99 -4.75
N PRO A 112 -8.44 -14.40 -5.76
CA PRO A 112 -8.60 -12.99 -6.10
C PRO A 112 -10.06 -12.66 -6.43
N LYS A 113 -10.52 -11.51 -5.97
CA LYS A 113 -11.86 -10.98 -6.19
C LYS A 113 -11.75 -9.48 -6.39
N GLU A 114 -12.46 -8.93 -7.36
CA GLU A 114 -12.47 -7.50 -7.65
C GLU A 114 -13.17 -6.71 -6.54
N VAL A 115 -12.38 -6.11 -5.67
CA VAL A 115 -12.87 -5.35 -4.51
C VAL A 115 -12.32 -3.93 -4.44
N PHE A 116 -11.14 -3.66 -5.03
CA PHE A 116 -10.47 -2.37 -4.89
C PHE A 116 -10.83 -1.40 -6.00
N ASP A 117 -11.27 -0.20 -5.61
CA ASP A 117 -11.49 0.96 -6.48
C ASP A 117 -10.22 1.77 -6.67
N LYS A 118 -9.27 1.66 -5.72
CA LYS A 118 -7.98 2.34 -5.79
C LYS A 118 -6.91 1.56 -5.05
N VAL A 119 -5.71 1.53 -5.63
CA VAL A 119 -4.48 1.03 -4.99
C VAL A 119 -3.47 2.15 -4.89
N VAL A 120 -2.84 2.31 -3.74
CA VAL A 120 -1.85 3.37 -3.44
C VAL A 120 -0.57 2.73 -2.95
N ILE A 121 0.57 3.09 -3.55
CA ILE A 121 1.90 2.61 -3.18
C ILE A 121 2.85 3.80 -3.13
N ILE A 122 3.27 4.18 -1.94
CA ILE A 122 4.12 5.36 -1.73
C ILE A 122 5.51 4.94 -1.29
N CYS A 123 6.52 5.27 -2.08
CA CYS A 123 7.94 5.01 -1.82
C CYS A 123 8.23 3.56 -1.39
N PRO A 124 7.85 2.54 -2.19
CA PRO A 124 8.23 1.15 -1.90
C PRO A 124 9.75 1.00 -1.89
N ASP A 125 10.25 -0.02 -1.17
CA ASP A 125 11.69 -0.26 -1.05
C ASP A 125 12.37 -0.33 -2.44
N PRO A 126 13.33 0.58 -2.77
CA PRO A 126 13.86 0.72 -4.13
C PRO A 126 14.90 -0.34 -4.48
N TRP A 127 15.47 -1.04 -3.48
CA TRP A 127 16.53 -2.04 -3.68
C TRP A 127 17.65 -1.54 -4.61
N PRO A 128 18.50 -0.58 -4.18
CA PRO A 128 19.40 0.17 -5.06
C PRO A 128 20.43 -0.69 -5.81
N LYS A 129 20.84 -1.82 -5.22
CA LYS A 129 21.83 -2.71 -5.83
C LYS A 129 21.18 -3.59 -6.91
N GLU A 130 21.72 -3.64 -8.10
CA GLU A 130 21.22 -4.38 -9.26
C GLU A 130 20.85 -5.84 -8.93
N LYS A 131 21.73 -6.57 -8.21
CA LYS A 131 21.45 -7.94 -7.78
C LYS A 131 20.21 -8.08 -6.89
N HIS A 132 19.66 -6.98 -6.37
CA HIS A 132 18.46 -6.92 -5.53
C HIS A 132 17.22 -6.41 -6.28
N HIS A 133 17.32 -5.95 -7.54
CA HIS A 133 16.17 -5.44 -8.30
C HIS A 133 15.03 -6.45 -8.39
N LYS A 134 15.35 -7.76 -8.45
CA LYS A 134 14.35 -8.84 -8.38
C LYS A 134 13.49 -8.87 -7.10
N ARG A 135 13.83 -8.06 -6.08
CA ARG A 135 13.04 -7.88 -4.85
C ARG A 135 12.05 -6.72 -4.94
N ARG A 136 12.14 -5.87 -5.96
CA ARG A 136 11.22 -4.75 -6.13
C ARG A 136 9.80 -5.26 -6.18
N LEU A 137 8.91 -4.59 -5.43
CA LEU A 137 7.51 -5.00 -5.35
C LEU A 137 6.82 -4.86 -6.71
N ILE A 138 7.02 -3.70 -7.37
CA ILE A 138 6.35 -3.40 -8.64
C ILE A 138 7.16 -4.03 -9.76
N ASN A 139 6.58 -5.05 -10.35
CA ASN A 139 7.07 -5.82 -11.48
C ASN A 139 5.87 -6.48 -12.18
N ASP A 140 6.11 -7.14 -13.31
CA ASP A 140 5.06 -7.75 -14.13
C ASP A 140 4.22 -8.78 -13.35
N GLU A 141 4.85 -9.60 -12.47
CA GLU A 141 4.14 -10.56 -11.61
C GLU A 141 3.18 -9.84 -10.65
N PHE A 142 3.65 -8.80 -9.96
CA PHE A 142 2.83 -8.02 -9.04
C PHE A 142 1.67 -7.32 -9.75
N LEU A 143 1.92 -6.72 -10.92
CA LEU A 143 0.87 -6.07 -11.71
C LEU A 143 -0.21 -7.06 -12.13
N SER A 144 0.17 -8.27 -12.53
CA SER A 144 -0.78 -9.34 -12.83
C SER A 144 -1.61 -9.75 -11.62
N ILE A 145 -0.99 -9.83 -10.43
CA ILE A 145 -1.67 -10.20 -9.17
C ILE A 145 -2.65 -9.10 -8.76
N VAL A 146 -2.20 -7.85 -8.68
CA VAL A 146 -3.02 -6.74 -8.19
C VAL A 146 -4.19 -6.46 -9.12
N LYS A 147 -3.99 -6.55 -10.45
CA LYS A 147 -5.03 -6.34 -11.46
C LYS A 147 -6.25 -7.22 -11.23
N ARG A 148 -6.07 -8.47 -10.80
CA ARG A 148 -7.17 -9.42 -10.54
C ARG A 148 -8.05 -9.04 -9.34
N THR A 149 -7.58 -8.14 -8.49
CA THR A 149 -8.31 -7.69 -7.29
C THR A 149 -8.86 -6.27 -7.43
N MET A 150 -8.47 -5.57 -8.47
CA MET A 150 -8.96 -4.24 -8.80
C MET A 150 -10.24 -4.33 -9.65
N LYS A 151 -11.19 -3.44 -9.42
CA LYS A 151 -12.39 -3.29 -10.27
C LYS A 151 -12.02 -2.65 -11.63
N ASN A 152 -12.92 -2.76 -12.61
CA ASN A 152 -12.74 -2.04 -13.87
C ASN A 152 -12.77 -0.52 -13.62
N ASP A 153 -12.00 0.22 -14.41
CA ASP A 153 -11.81 1.68 -14.30
C ASP A 153 -11.21 2.14 -12.95
N SER A 154 -10.73 1.20 -12.12
CA SER A 154 -10.05 1.51 -10.86
C SER A 154 -8.64 2.04 -11.09
N GLU A 155 -8.11 2.76 -10.10
CA GLU A 155 -6.85 3.46 -10.19
C GLU A 155 -5.74 2.78 -9.40
N ILE A 156 -4.51 2.79 -9.93
CA ILE A 156 -3.30 2.50 -9.17
C ILE A 156 -2.38 3.72 -9.19
N TYR A 157 -2.14 4.29 -8.01
CA TYR A 157 -1.22 5.39 -7.79
C TYR A 157 0.08 4.91 -7.18
N ILE A 158 1.20 5.33 -7.73
CA ILE A 158 2.53 4.97 -7.27
C ILE A 158 3.39 6.22 -7.19
N SER A 159 4.19 6.36 -6.12
CA SER A 159 5.29 7.33 -6.10
C SER A 159 6.60 6.68 -5.68
N THR A 160 7.73 7.20 -6.16
CA THR A 160 9.07 6.80 -5.74
C THR A 160 10.03 7.99 -5.87
N ASP A 161 11.02 8.06 -4.99
CA ASP A 161 12.12 9.03 -5.04
C ASP A 161 13.39 8.43 -5.69
N TRP A 162 13.29 7.24 -6.32
CA TRP A 162 14.39 6.49 -6.89
C TRP A 162 14.25 6.37 -8.41
N GLU A 163 15.07 7.10 -9.18
CA GLU A 163 14.98 7.22 -10.64
C GLU A 163 15.01 5.88 -11.35
N ASN A 164 16.01 5.05 -11.08
CA ASN A 164 16.11 3.73 -11.72
C ASN A 164 14.94 2.78 -11.36
N TYR A 165 14.27 3.01 -10.22
CA TYR A 165 13.04 2.27 -9.92
C TYR A 165 11.85 2.86 -10.69
N ALA A 166 11.81 4.18 -10.85
CA ALA A 166 10.79 4.84 -11.67
C ALA A 166 10.82 4.33 -13.12
N GLU A 167 12.01 4.21 -13.72
CA GLU A 167 12.20 3.60 -15.05
C GLU A 167 11.65 2.16 -15.09
N SER A 168 12.04 1.33 -14.11
CA SER A 168 11.58 -0.07 -14.02
C SER A 168 10.05 -0.18 -13.83
N ILE A 169 9.42 0.80 -13.16
CA ILE A 169 7.95 0.88 -13.02
C ILE A 169 7.32 1.18 -14.37
N CYS A 170 7.81 2.18 -15.11
CA CYS A 170 7.34 2.48 -16.47
C CYS A 170 7.40 1.23 -17.35
N ASP A 171 8.57 0.58 -17.42
CA ASP A 171 8.78 -0.62 -18.23
C ASP A 171 7.78 -1.74 -17.91
N SER A 172 7.45 -1.93 -16.62
CA SER A 172 6.49 -2.97 -16.23
C SER A 172 5.05 -2.59 -16.62
N PHE A 173 4.69 -1.32 -16.51
CA PHE A 173 3.36 -0.85 -16.94
C PHE A 173 3.21 -0.86 -18.46
N ASP A 174 4.25 -0.52 -19.21
CA ASP A 174 4.24 -0.57 -20.68
C ASP A 174 4.02 -2.00 -21.23
N ARG A 175 4.42 -3.02 -20.44
CA ARG A 175 4.15 -4.43 -20.76
C ARG A 175 2.80 -4.94 -20.23
N SER A 176 2.06 -4.09 -19.53
CA SER A 176 0.77 -4.44 -18.91
C SER A 176 -0.41 -3.88 -19.70
N ASP A 177 -1.63 -4.29 -19.35
CA ASP A 177 -2.86 -3.73 -19.90
C ASP A 177 -3.39 -2.51 -19.11
N PHE A 178 -2.60 -1.95 -18.22
CA PHE A 178 -2.95 -0.70 -17.55
C PHE A 178 -2.76 0.50 -18.49
N VAL A 179 -3.59 1.51 -18.36
CA VAL A 179 -3.54 2.72 -19.18
C VAL A 179 -3.19 3.92 -18.31
N ILE A 180 -2.28 4.77 -18.80
CA ILE A 180 -1.92 6.01 -18.10
C ILE A 180 -3.17 6.88 -17.91
N LYS A 181 -3.37 7.34 -16.68
CA LYS A 181 -4.35 8.39 -16.39
C LYS A 181 -3.70 9.75 -16.61
N GLU A 182 -4.13 10.44 -17.63
CA GLU A 182 -3.69 11.81 -17.89
C GLU A 182 -4.23 12.78 -16.81
N ASN A 183 -3.56 13.91 -16.62
CA ASN A 183 -3.96 14.99 -15.69
C ASN A 183 -3.84 14.65 -14.19
N LEU A 184 -2.65 14.24 -13.76
CA LEU A 184 -2.32 14.21 -12.35
C LEU A 184 -2.45 15.62 -11.73
N LYS A 185 -3.31 15.76 -10.73
CA LYS A 185 -3.31 16.97 -9.90
C LYS A 185 -1.97 17.00 -9.14
N LYS A 186 -1.29 18.15 -9.16
CA LYS A 186 -0.07 18.32 -8.35
C LYS A 186 -0.34 17.95 -6.91
N LYS A 187 0.45 17.05 -6.37
CA LYS A 187 0.41 16.66 -4.98
C LYS A 187 1.03 17.77 -4.13
N ASN A 188 0.29 18.26 -3.14
CA ASN A 188 0.76 19.30 -2.22
C ASN A 188 1.09 18.73 -0.83
N ASP A 189 0.87 17.43 -0.62
CA ASP A 189 1.05 16.75 0.67
C ASP A 189 1.89 15.48 0.47
N PHE A 190 3.10 15.51 1.01
CA PHE A 190 4.07 14.46 0.82
C PHE A 190 4.12 13.55 2.06
N SER A 191 4.33 12.26 1.84
CA SER A 191 4.65 11.32 2.90
C SER A 191 6.02 11.63 3.52
N LYS A 192 6.29 11.11 4.71
CA LYS A 192 7.58 11.28 5.37
C LYS A 192 8.76 10.79 4.51
N PHE A 193 8.55 9.76 3.69
CA PHE A 193 9.59 9.23 2.81
C PHE A 193 9.83 10.14 1.62
N GLU A 194 8.77 10.67 1.00
CA GLU A 194 8.88 11.67 -0.07
C GLU A 194 9.54 12.96 0.44
N GLU A 195 9.12 13.48 1.61
CA GLU A 195 9.76 14.64 2.26
C GLU A 195 11.25 14.43 2.48
N ARG A 196 11.64 13.23 2.91
CA ARG A 196 13.04 12.86 3.06
C ARG A 196 13.77 12.85 1.72
N GLY A 197 13.19 12.24 0.69
CA GLY A 197 13.75 12.25 -0.66
C GLY A 197 14.00 13.66 -1.17
N ILE A 198 13.00 14.54 -1.02
CA ILE A 198 13.10 15.96 -1.40
C ILE A 198 14.24 16.67 -0.64
N LYS A 199 14.34 16.47 0.68
CA LYS A 199 15.42 17.05 1.50
C LYS A 199 16.83 16.56 1.10
N GLU A 200 16.92 15.34 0.59
CA GLU A 200 18.14 14.74 0.07
C GLU A 200 18.38 15.13 -1.42
N GLY A 201 17.58 16.05 -1.98
CA GLY A 201 17.70 16.55 -3.37
C GLY A 201 17.18 15.59 -4.43
N ARG A 202 16.44 14.55 -4.05
CA ARG A 202 15.84 13.61 -4.99
C ARG A 202 14.51 14.13 -5.54
N ARG A 203 14.24 13.84 -6.81
CA ARG A 203 12.95 14.10 -7.45
C ARG A 203 11.95 13.02 -7.03
N ILE A 204 10.69 13.39 -6.84
CA ILE A 204 9.60 12.43 -6.71
C ILE A 204 9.00 12.16 -8.09
N TYR A 205 8.95 10.90 -8.45
CA TYR A 205 8.31 10.36 -9.65
C TYR A 205 6.94 9.84 -9.25
N GLU A 206 5.90 10.30 -9.93
CA GLU A 206 4.49 9.94 -9.64
C GLU A 206 3.87 9.31 -10.88
N PHE A 207 3.13 8.23 -10.68
CA PHE A 207 2.45 7.48 -11.71
C PHE A 207 1.00 7.26 -11.29
N ASN A 208 0.10 7.37 -12.24
CA ASN A 208 -1.29 6.99 -12.06
C ASN A 208 -1.78 6.25 -13.30
N TYR A 209 -2.26 5.03 -13.08
CA TYR A 209 -2.75 4.17 -14.15
C TYR A 209 -4.17 3.70 -13.82
N ILE A 210 -4.90 3.33 -14.86
CA ILE A 210 -6.27 2.81 -14.79
C ILE A 210 -6.26 1.37 -15.28
N LYS A 211 -6.94 0.47 -14.58
CA LYS A 211 -7.29 -0.85 -15.07
C LYS A 211 -8.41 -0.70 -16.10
N LYS A 212 -8.17 -1.17 -17.32
CA LYS A 212 -9.18 -1.36 -18.36
C LYS A 212 -9.78 -2.75 -18.31
#